data_b5fe55b4cefc71cee51f2beb43f0312b
#
_entry.id   b5fe55b4cefc71cee51f2beb43f0312b
#
_cell.length_a   1.000
_cell.length_b   1.000
_cell.length_c   1.000
_cell.angle_alpha   90.00
_cell.angle_beta   90.00
_cell.angle_gamma   90.00
#
_symmetry.space_group_name_H-M   'P 1'
#
loop_
_entity.id
_entity.type
_entity.pdbx_description
1 polymer ?
#
loop_
_entity_poly.entity_id
_entity_poly.type
_entity_poly.pdbx_seq_one_letter_code
_entity_poly.pdbx_strand_id
1 'polypeptide(L)'
;NVTLVYPGYFRTNFLSKDSVLAPKNPIDDYLEARQSQAAHQNEIDGNQPGDPEKAIDVLIEMSKEQNPPLHLFLGQDAYDVSKNKLEEVSKELEQWKSFTLSTGF
;
A
#
# COMPACT_ATOMS: atom_id res chain seq x y z
N ASN A 1 21.15 4.70 8.26
CA ASN A 1 19.89 3.94 8.42
C ASN A 1 19.05 4.09 7.16
N VAL A 2 18.22 3.10 6.87
CA VAL A 2 17.25 3.10 5.77
C VAL A 2 15.89 2.75 6.34
N THR A 3 14.84 3.50 5.94
CA THR A 3 13.45 3.19 6.27
C THR A 3 12.66 3.09 4.97
N LEU A 4 11.94 1.99 4.79
CA LEU A 4 10.99 1.78 3.71
C LEU A 4 9.63 2.30 4.16
N VAL A 5 9.07 3.26 3.43
CA VAL A 5 7.79 3.87 3.75
C VAL A 5 6.71 3.25 2.87
N TYR A 6 5.63 2.77 3.49
CA TYR A 6 4.45 2.19 2.85
C TYR A 6 3.23 3.07 3.12
N PRO A 7 2.97 4.07 2.26
CA PRO A 7 1.81 4.94 2.42
C PRO A 7 0.53 4.23 1.97
N GLY A 8 -0.55 4.43 2.71
CA GLY A 8 -1.89 4.16 2.25
C GLY A 8 -2.41 5.25 1.31
N TYR A 9 -3.72 5.46 1.26
CA TYR A 9 -4.33 6.50 0.43
C TYR A 9 -4.27 7.85 1.13
N PHE A 10 -3.42 8.76 0.62
CA PHE A 10 -3.33 10.14 1.06
C PHE A 10 -4.02 11.08 0.08
N ARG A 11 -4.71 12.10 0.61
CA ARG A 11 -5.45 13.08 -0.18
C ARG A 11 -4.49 14.07 -0.83
N THR A 12 -4.06 13.72 -2.02
CA THR A 12 -3.17 14.52 -2.88
C THR A 12 -3.79 14.60 -4.28
N ASN A 13 -3.20 15.39 -5.16
CA ASN A 13 -3.63 15.49 -6.56
C ASN A 13 -3.21 14.27 -7.42
N PHE A 14 -2.68 13.19 -6.82
CA PHE A 14 -2.17 12.03 -7.56
C PHE A 14 -3.25 11.34 -8.41
N LEU A 15 -4.49 11.26 -7.90
CA LEU A 15 -5.62 10.64 -8.59
C LEU A 15 -6.44 11.64 -9.43
N SER A 16 -6.08 12.93 -9.42
CA SER A 16 -6.80 13.96 -10.18
C SER A 16 -6.72 13.70 -11.70
N LYS A 17 -7.67 14.26 -12.44
CA LYS A 17 -7.73 14.17 -13.91
C LYS A 17 -6.48 14.71 -14.60
N ASP A 18 -5.77 15.62 -13.95
CA ASP A 18 -4.54 16.22 -14.50
C ASP A 18 -3.30 15.33 -14.30
N SER A 19 -3.36 14.39 -13.35
CA SER A 19 -2.26 13.49 -13.00
C SER A 19 -2.43 12.09 -13.57
N VAL A 20 -3.66 11.57 -13.63
CA VAL A 20 -3.94 10.20 -14.09
C VAL A 20 -4.16 10.18 -15.59
N LEU A 21 -3.31 9.44 -16.30
CA LEU A 21 -3.45 9.22 -17.73
C LEU A 21 -4.18 7.88 -17.98
N ALA A 22 -5.34 7.95 -18.65
CA ALA A 22 -6.05 6.78 -19.13
C ALA A 22 -5.54 6.37 -20.53
N PRO A 23 -5.54 5.06 -20.86
CA PRO A 23 -5.18 4.59 -22.19
C PRO A 23 -6.16 5.12 -23.24
N LYS A 24 -5.65 5.60 -24.38
CA LYS A 24 -6.47 6.09 -25.49
C LYS A 24 -7.29 4.97 -26.14
N ASN A 25 -6.74 3.74 -26.17
CA ASN A 25 -7.36 2.55 -26.75
C ASN A 25 -7.44 1.48 -25.64
N PRO A 26 -8.52 1.43 -24.86
CA PRO A 26 -8.68 0.41 -23.84
C PRO A 26 -8.84 -0.99 -24.46
N ILE A 27 -8.25 -1.99 -23.83
CA ILE A 27 -8.36 -3.40 -24.22
C ILE A 27 -9.52 -4.03 -23.43
N ASP A 28 -10.43 -4.69 -24.12
CA ASP A 28 -11.67 -5.22 -23.51
C ASP A 28 -11.42 -6.34 -22.48
N ASP A 29 -10.37 -7.12 -22.65
CA ASP A 29 -9.99 -8.21 -21.74
C ASP A 29 -9.59 -7.72 -20.32
N TYR A 30 -9.26 -6.43 -20.15
CA TYR A 30 -8.86 -5.83 -18.86
C TYR A 30 -9.99 -5.04 -18.20
N LEU A 31 -11.21 -5.58 -18.20
CA LEU A 31 -12.37 -4.90 -17.62
C LEU A 31 -12.20 -4.57 -16.13
N GLU A 32 -11.67 -5.50 -15.33
CA GLU A 32 -11.45 -5.30 -13.90
C GLU A 32 -10.46 -4.17 -13.61
N ALA A 33 -9.37 -4.08 -14.38
CA ALA A 33 -8.40 -3.00 -14.26
C ALA A 33 -9.03 -1.63 -14.57
N ARG A 34 -9.92 -1.56 -15.57
CA ARG A 34 -10.66 -0.32 -15.90
C ARG A 34 -11.68 0.06 -14.84
N GLN A 35 -12.39 -0.92 -14.28
CA GLN A 35 -13.31 -0.69 -13.17
C GLN A 35 -12.56 -0.16 -11.95
N SER A 36 -11.41 -0.75 -11.62
CA SER A 36 -10.53 -0.25 -10.56
C SER A 36 -10.06 1.17 -10.84
N GLN A 37 -9.60 1.46 -12.07
CA GLN A 37 -9.20 2.82 -12.45
C GLN A 37 -10.34 3.82 -12.31
N ALA A 38 -11.55 3.48 -12.77
CA ALA A 38 -12.73 4.33 -12.67
C ALA A 38 -13.11 4.61 -11.20
N ALA A 39 -13.05 3.60 -10.34
CA ALA A 39 -13.28 3.76 -8.91
C ALA A 39 -12.26 4.71 -8.27
N HIS A 40 -10.98 4.59 -8.62
CA HIS A 40 -9.94 5.49 -8.12
C HIS A 40 -10.18 6.95 -8.52
N GLN A 41 -10.62 7.20 -9.76
CA GLN A 41 -10.83 8.54 -10.28
C GLN A 41 -12.16 9.17 -9.86
N ASN A 42 -13.21 8.37 -9.63
CA ASN A 42 -14.57 8.90 -9.42
C ASN A 42 -15.04 8.79 -7.96
N GLU A 43 -14.50 7.84 -7.18
CA GLU A 43 -14.96 7.56 -5.83
C GLU A 43 -13.89 7.86 -4.77
N ILE A 44 -12.62 7.54 -5.07
CA ILE A 44 -11.51 7.68 -4.13
C ILE A 44 -10.90 9.07 -4.21
N ASP A 45 -10.79 9.66 -5.40
CA ASP A 45 -10.19 11.00 -5.56
C ASP A 45 -10.96 12.05 -4.74
N GLY A 46 -10.22 12.80 -3.93
CA GLY A 46 -10.76 13.77 -2.98
C GLY A 46 -11.32 13.19 -1.68
N ASN A 47 -11.50 11.86 -1.60
CA ASN A 47 -12.05 11.15 -0.44
C ASN A 47 -11.02 10.27 0.29
N GLN A 48 -9.75 10.34 -0.09
CA GLN A 48 -8.68 9.59 0.56
C GLN A 48 -8.64 9.91 2.07
N PRO A 49 -8.48 8.90 2.95
CA PRO A 49 -8.54 9.10 4.40
C PRO A 49 -7.28 9.76 4.97
N GLY A 50 -6.14 9.60 4.29
CA GLY A 50 -4.86 10.10 4.76
C GLY A 50 -4.67 11.60 4.54
N ASP A 51 -4.15 12.26 5.56
CA ASP A 51 -3.74 13.67 5.54
C ASP A 51 -2.25 13.75 5.19
N PRO A 52 -1.88 14.35 4.04
CA PRO A 52 -0.47 14.40 3.63
C PRO A 52 0.40 15.27 4.56
N GLU A 53 -0.15 16.30 5.20
CA GLU A 53 0.61 17.13 6.14
C GLU A 53 0.99 16.32 7.39
N LYS A 54 0.06 15.53 7.92
CA LYS A 54 0.36 14.62 9.04
C LYS A 54 1.37 13.53 8.67
N ALA A 55 1.33 13.06 7.42
CA ALA A 55 2.34 12.11 6.95
C ALA A 55 3.75 12.74 6.95
N ILE A 56 3.86 14.00 6.53
CA ILE A 56 5.13 14.74 6.56
C ILE A 56 5.62 14.91 7.99
N ASP A 57 4.75 15.30 8.94
CA ASP A 57 5.10 15.43 10.35
C ASP A 57 5.67 14.13 10.91
N VAL A 58 5.02 12.99 10.62
CA VAL A 58 5.51 11.66 11.03
C VAL A 58 6.89 11.35 10.42
N LEU A 59 7.11 11.67 9.14
CA LEU A 59 8.41 11.45 8.50
C LEU A 59 9.50 12.32 9.12
N ILE A 60 9.19 13.58 9.48
CA ILE A 60 10.12 14.48 10.16
C ILE A 60 10.45 13.93 11.55
N GLU A 61 9.47 13.49 12.34
CA GLU A 61 9.71 12.87 13.64
C GLU A 61 10.56 11.59 13.50
N MET A 62 10.22 10.73 12.57
CA MET A 62 10.96 9.49 12.31
C MET A 62 12.43 9.75 11.91
N SER A 63 12.70 10.83 11.19
CA SER A 63 14.06 11.21 10.78
C SER A 63 14.98 11.58 11.97
N LYS A 64 14.40 11.90 13.11
CA LYS A 64 15.13 12.25 14.36
C LYS A 64 15.43 11.02 15.23
N GLU A 65 14.80 9.87 14.92
CA GLU A 65 14.98 8.65 15.70
C GLU A 65 16.39 8.07 15.52
N GLN A 66 17.00 7.67 16.63
CA GLN A 66 18.33 7.04 16.59
C GLN A 66 18.30 5.65 15.96
N ASN A 67 17.21 4.91 16.18
CA ASN A 67 16.98 3.57 15.65
C ASN A 67 15.63 3.51 14.93
N PRO A 68 15.51 4.13 13.75
CA PRO A 68 14.27 4.10 12.98
C PRO A 68 13.94 2.68 12.50
N PRO A 69 12.66 2.33 12.35
CA PRO A 69 12.27 1.03 11.84
C PRO A 69 12.70 0.87 10.37
N LEU A 70 12.91 -0.37 9.94
CA LEU A 70 13.09 -0.65 8.51
C LEU A 70 11.78 -0.47 7.74
N HIS A 71 10.64 -0.83 8.33
CA HIS A 71 9.32 -0.76 7.68
C HIS A 71 8.43 0.23 8.45
N LEU A 72 7.98 1.28 7.76
CA LEU A 72 7.08 2.31 8.29
C LEU A 72 5.80 2.36 7.45
N PHE A 73 4.68 1.99 8.06
CA PHE A 73 3.37 2.04 7.40
C PHE A 73 2.64 3.32 7.81
N LEU A 74 2.14 4.07 6.83
CA LEU A 74 1.43 5.32 7.06
C LEU A 74 -0.02 5.21 6.59
N GLY A 75 -0.95 5.43 7.51
CA GLY A 75 -2.39 5.34 7.30
C GLY A 75 -3.01 4.05 7.86
N GLN A 76 -4.27 4.14 8.27
CA GLN A 76 -5.02 2.99 8.80
C GLN A 76 -5.18 1.88 7.77
N ASP A 77 -5.44 2.24 6.52
CA ASP A 77 -5.57 1.34 5.38
C ASP A 77 -4.26 0.56 5.11
N ALA A 78 -3.10 1.25 5.12
CA ALA A 78 -1.81 0.59 4.99
C ALA A 78 -1.54 -0.38 6.15
N TYR A 79 -1.91 0.01 7.38
CA TYR A 79 -1.78 -0.86 8.55
C TYR A 79 -2.65 -2.13 8.41
N ASP A 80 -3.93 -1.97 8.06
CA ASP A 80 -4.88 -3.08 7.99
C ASP A 80 -4.53 -4.07 6.87
N VAL A 81 -4.19 -3.57 5.69
CA VAL A 81 -3.77 -4.41 4.55
C VAL A 81 -2.50 -5.18 4.91
N SER A 82 -1.52 -4.54 5.52
CA SER A 82 -0.26 -5.18 5.89
C SER A 82 -0.46 -6.23 6.97
N LYS A 83 -1.28 -5.94 7.98
CA LYS A 83 -1.61 -6.89 9.04
C LYS A 83 -2.30 -8.14 8.49
N ASN A 84 -3.31 -7.96 7.62
CA ASN A 84 -4.00 -9.06 6.97
C ASN A 84 -3.05 -9.92 6.14
N LYS A 85 -2.13 -9.29 5.38
CA LYS A 85 -1.14 -10.03 4.58
C LYS A 85 -0.14 -10.83 5.43
N LEU A 86 0.30 -10.26 6.54
CA LEU A 86 1.18 -10.98 7.49
C LEU A 86 0.47 -12.20 8.10
N GLU A 87 -0.80 -12.07 8.46
CA GLU A 87 -1.61 -13.19 8.97
C GLU A 87 -1.82 -14.28 7.91
N GLU A 88 -2.10 -13.90 6.65
CA GLU A 88 -2.23 -14.82 5.52
C GLU A 88 -0.93 -15.63 5.33
N VAL A 89 0.21 -14.94 5.20
CA VAL A 89 1.52 -15.57 4.99
C VAL A 89 1.88 -16.47 6.18
N SER A 90 1.59 -16.04 7.41
CA SER A 90 1.82 -16.87 8.61
C SER A 90 1.02 -18.17 8.59
N LYS A 91 -0.25 -18.12 8.17
CA LYS A 91 -1.09 -19.31 8.01
C LYS A 91 -0.54 -20.25 6.94
N GLU A 92 -0.13 -19.72 5.79
CA GLU A 92 0.48 -20.52 4.71
C GLU A 92 1.77 -21.20 5.17
N LEU A 93 2.65 -20.49 5.88
CA LEU A 93 3.88 -21.06 6.45
C LEU A 93 3.60 -22.25 7.38
N GLU A 94 2.64 -22.13 8.28
CA GLU A 94 2.29 -23.26 9.16
C GLU A 94 1.62 -24.40 8.39
N GLN A 95 0.74 -24.11 7.43
CA GLN A 95 0.08 -25.12 6.60
C GLN A 95 1.08 -25.97 5.82
N TRP A 96 2.13 -25.35 5.26
CA TRP A 96 3.12 -26.02 4.42
C TRP A 96 4.43 -26.35 5.12
N LYS A 97 4.48 -26.20 6.44
CA LYS A 97 5.67 -26.38 7.28
C LYS A 97 6.37 -27.73 7.07
N SER A 98 5.62 -28.83 6.97
CA SER A 98 6.21 -30.16 6.76
C SER A 98 6.98 -30.26 5.46
N PHE A 99 6.45 -29.68 4.38
CA PHE A 99 7.14 -29.63 3.09
C PHE A 99 8.39 -28.73 3.16
N THR A 100 8.25 -27.56 3.77
CA THR A 100 9.37 -26.62 3.93
C THR A 100 10.54 -27.26 4.69
N LEU A 101 10.25 -27.94 5.81
CA LEU A 101 11.28 -28.54 6.66
C LEU A 101 11.85 -29.85 6.10
N SER A 102 11.17 -30.49 5.14
CA SER A 102 11.66 -31.73 4.50
C SER A 102 12.83 -31.51 3.53
N THR A 103 13.22 -30.28 3.28
CA THR A 103 14.34 -29.93 2.38
C THR A 103 15.71 -29.90 3.09
N GLY A 104 15.75 -30.17 4.39
CA GLY A 104 16.99 -30.29 5.15
C GLY A 104 17.72 -31.61 4.85
N PHE A 105 19.06 -31.65 5.06
CA PHE A 105 19.86 -32.85 5.02
C PHE A 105 19.65 -33.71 6.26
#